data_a37308659a3b276e43e31f33071a95e3
#
_entry.id   a37308659a3b276e43e31f33071a95e3
#
_cell.length_a   1.000
_cell.length_b   1.000
_cell.length_c   1.000
_cell.angle_alpha   90.00
_cell.angle_beta   90.00
_cell.angle_gamma   90.00
#
_symmetry.space_group_name_H-M   'P 1'
#
loop_
_entity.id
_entity.type
_entity.pdbx_description
1 polymer ?
#
loop_
_entity_poly.entity_id
_entity_poly.type
_entity_poly.pdbx_seq_one_letter_code
_entity_poly.pdbx_strand_id
1 'polypeptide(L)'
;MGRPCVSGSSEIEIDYENKLFKTKNFIVKEGDIITIDGSTGRVILGKVKTVKPEISGDFLKLMNWTDQFRKLKIRTNSETPLDTKIARDFGAEGIGLCRTEHMFFDEERILSVREMILSRSREDRDKALSKLLPHQKKDFIEIFKIMNGLPVTVRLLDPPLHEFIPKNE
;
A
#
# COMPACT_ATOMS: atom_id res chain seq x y z
N MET A 1 1.24 5.78 -3.67
CA MET A 1 1.66 7.17 -3.87
C MET A 1 0.44 8.06 -3.79
N GLY A 2 0.59 9.38 -3.68
CA GLY A 2 -0.53 10.31 -3.47
C GLY A 2 -0.99 10.45 -2.01
N ARG A 3 -0.24 9.87 -1.06
CA ARG A 3 -0.43 10.11 0.37
C ARG A 3 0.66 11.07 0.85
N PRO A 4 0.31 12.26 1.35
CA PRO A 4 1.30 13.18 1.90
C PRO A 4 1.95 12.55 3.14
N CYS A 5 3.24 12.80 3.30
CA CYS A 5 4.00 12.32 4.44
C CYS A 5 4.94 13.41 4.92
N VAL A 6 5.04 13.57 6.23
CA VAL A 6 6.04 14.40 6.90
C VAL A 6 6.86 13.48 7.80
N SER A 7 8.17 13.44 7.57
CA SER A 7 9.11 12.63 8.35
C SER A 7 10.03 13.52 9.18
N GLY A 8 10.72 12.94 10.17
CA GLY A 8 11.65 13.66 11.01
C GLY A 8 10.99 14.62 12.02
N SER A 9 9.73 14.35 12.37
CA SER A 9 8.93 15.19 13.28
C SER A 9 9.30 14.93 14.76
N SER A 10 10.53 15.17 15.12
CA SER A 10 11.06 14.94 16.49
C SER A 10 10.44 15.82 17.58
N GLU A 11 9.70 16.85 17.19
CA GLU A 11 9.02 17.75 18.14
C GLU A 11 7.63 17.26 18.56
N ILE A 12 7.16 16.13 17.98
CA ILE A 12 5.87 15.54 18.32
C ILE A 12 6.06 14.51 19.42
N GLU A 13 5.39 14.71 20.54
CA GLU A 13 5.29 13.76 21.65
C GLU A 13 3.91 13.12 21.65
N ILE A 14 3.85 11.78 21.50
CA ILE A 14 2.58 11.04 21.44
C ILE A 14 2.24 10.52 22.84
N ASP A 15 1.05 10.88 23.32
CA ASP A 15 0.45 10.40 24.56
C ASP A 15 -0.68 9.41 24.20
N TYR A 16 -0.35 8.12 24.26
CA TYR A 16 -1.28 7.06 23.90
C TYR A 16 -2.42 6.87 24.90
N GLU A 17 -2.16 7.16 26.20
CA GLU A 17 -3.17 7.01 27.25
C GLU A 17 -4.27 8.06 27.09
N ASN A 18 -3.89 9.31 26.83
CA ASN A 18 -4.81 10.42 26.66
C ASN A 18 -5.23 10.63 25.20
N LYS A 19 -4.77 9.78 24.28
CA LYS A 19 -5.10 9.80 22.84
C LYS A 19 -4.88 11.20 22.23
N LEU A 20 -3.71 11.75 22.43
CA LEU A 20 -3.32 13.04 21.88
C LEU A 20 -1.83 13.07 21.53
N PHE A 21 -1.43 14.07 20.77
CA PHE A 21 -0.02 14.43 20.66
C PHE A 21 0.21 15.90 21.01
N LYS A 22 1.38 16.18 21.49
CA LYS A 22 1.83 17.53 21.89
C LYS A 22 2.99 17.97 21.04
N THR A 23 3.03 19.28 20.80
CA THR A 23 4.19 20.00 20.32
C THR A 23 4.47 21.13 21.30
N LYS A 24 5.55 21.91 21.12
CA LYS A 24 5.83 23.07 21.99
C LYS A 24 4.64 24.01 22.17
N ASN A 25 3.79 24.17 21.13
CA ASN A 25 2.77 25.20 21.09
C ASN A 25 1.35 24.66 20.96
N PHE A 26 1.15 23.38 20.66
CA PHE A 26 -0.15 22.82 20.33
C PHE A 26 -0.38 21.46 20.98
N ILE A 27 -1.62 21.21 21.33
CA ILE A 27 -2.13 19.90 21.73
C ILE A 27 -3.18 19.50 20.71
N VAL A 28 -3.04 18.34 20.13
CA VAL A 28 -3.98 17.78 19.13
C VAL A 28 -4.52 16.48 19.68
N LYS A 29 -5.86 16.36 19.75
CA LYS A 29 -6.54 15.19 20.31
C LYS A 29 -7.01 14.24 19.22
N GLU A 30 -7.29 13.02 19.59
CA GLU A 30 -7.96 12.07 18.69
C GLU A 30 -9.28 12.67 18.16
N GLY A 31 -9.46 12.60 16.83
CA GLY A 31 -10.61 13.20 16.15
C GLY A 31 -10.40 14.62 15.64
N ASP A 32 -9.36 15.32 16.08
CA ASP A 32 -9.02 16.63 15.51
C ASP A 32 -8.55 16.49 14.07
N ILE A 33 -8.97 17.43 13.23
CA ILE A 33 -8.57 17.45 11.83
C ILE A 33 -7.23 18.16 11.70
N ILE A 34 -6.28 17.50 11.06
CA ILE A 34 -5.01 18.08 10.65
C ILE A 34 -4.82 17.96 9.14
N THR A 35 -4.13 18.90 8.55
CA THR A 35 -3.72 18.86 7.14
C THR A 35 -2.19 18.71 7.07
N ILE A 36 -1.73 17.78 6.27
CA ILE A 36 -0.31 17.49 6.07
C ILE A 36 0.12 17.99 4.71
N ASP A 37 1.16 18.85 4.69
CA ASP A 37 1.83 19.30 3.47
C ASP A 37 3.19 18.61 3.35
N GLY A 38 3.23 17.55 2.57
CA GLY A 38 4.46 16.78 2.34
C GLY A 38 5.53 17.52 1.54
N SER A 39 5.16 18.58 0.82
CA SER A 39 6.11 19.36 0.02
C SER A 39 6.94 20.33 0.89
N THR A 40 6.32 20.93 1.89
CA THR A 40 6.98 21.90 2.78
C THR A 40 7.30 21.32 4.16
N GLY A 41 6.84 20.09 4.46
CA GLY A 41 7.00 19.46 5.75
C GLY A 41 6.13 20.07 6.85
N ARG A 42 5.04 20.74 6.50
CA ARG A 42 4.16 21.41 7.47
C ARG A 42 3.02 20.50 7.89
N VAL A 43 2.71 20.53 9.17
CA VAL A 43 1.48 19.98 9.74
C VAL A 43 0.63 21.16 10.21
N ILE A 44 -0.56 21.28 9.66
CA ILE A 44 -1.47 22.42 9.85
C ILE A 44 -2.69 21.96 10.62
N LEU A 45 -3.03 22.63 11.71
CA LEU A 45 -4.25 22.33 12.45
C LEU A 45 -5.48 22.77 11.63
N GLY A 46 -6.45 21.88 11.52
CA GLY A 46 -7.68 22.10 10.76
C GLY A 46 -7.60 21.64 9.31
N LYS A 47 -8.72 21.82 8.60
CA LYS A 47 -8.90 21.43 7.20
C LYS A 47 -8.50 22.57 6.27
N VAL A 48 -7.50 22.35 5.44
CA VAL A 48 -7.07 23.26 4.38
C VAL A 48 -7.46 22.68 3.01
N LYS A 49 -7.76 23.53 2.05
CA LYS A 49 -8.05 23.10 0.67
C LYS A 49 -6.81 22.42 0.08
N THR A 50 -6.95 21.17 -0.30
CA THR A 50 -5.89 20.37 -0.92
C THR A 50 -6.13 20.24 -2.42
N VAL A 51 -5.05 20.07 -3.18
CA VAL A 51 -5.08 19.75 -4.61
C VAL A 51 -4.57 18.31 -4.80
N LYS A 52 -5.18 17.59 -5.72
CA LYS A 52 -4.65 16.28 -6.09
C LYS A 52 -3.36 16.46 -6.88
N PRO A 53 -2.30 15.69 -6.60
CA PRO A 53 -1.11 15.70 -7.43
C PRO A 53 -1.45 15.10 -8.80
N GLU A 54 -1.22 15.88 -9.84
CA GLU A 54 -1.39 15.45 -11.23
C GLU A 54 -0.08 15.63 -11.98
N ILE A 55 0.23 14.68 -12.86
CA ILE A 55 1.34 14.83 -13.80
C ILE A 55 0.86 15.74 -14.93
N SER A 56 1.15 17.02 -14.84
CA SER A 56 0.64 18.04 -15.78
C SER A 56 1.69 19.10 -16.09
N GLY A 57 1.38 19.95 -17.08
CA GLY A 57 2.20 21.11 -17.43
C GLY A 57 3.64 20.77 -17.82
N ASP A 58 4.60 21.50 -17.27
CA ASP A 58 6.00 21.36 -17.62
C ASP A 58 6.63 20.05 -17.14
N PHE A 59 6.11 19.48 -16.05
CA PHE A 59 6.53 18.17 -15.60
C PHE A 59 6.17 17.07 -16.61
N LEU A 60 4.96 17.12 -17.19
CA LEU A 60 4.57 16.17 -18.25
C LEU A 60 5.43 16.34 -19.50
N LYS A 61 5.79 17.58 -19.88
CA LYS A 61 6.70 17.81 -21.01
C LYS A 61 8.08 17.20 -20.74
N LEU A 62 8.63 17.39 -19.55
CA LEU A 62 9.91 16.81 -19.15
C LEU A 62 9.86 15.27 -19.21
N MET A 63 8.79 14.66 -18.70
CA MET A 63 8.61 13.22 -18.76
C MET A 63 8.54 12.72 -20.22
N ASN A 64 7.81 13.41 -21.09
CA ASN A 64 7.73 13.06 -22.51
C ASN A 64 9.08 13.17 -23.21
N TRP A 65 9.91 14.15 -22.88
CA TRP A 65 11.28 14.23 -23.39
C TRP A 65 12.14 13.07 -22.86
N THR A 66 12.05 12.77 -21.57
CA THR A 66 12.77 11.66 -20.96
C THR A 66 12.43 10.33 -21.63
N ASP A 67 11.16 10.11 -21.97
CA ASP A 67 10.68 8.90 -22.62
C ASP A 67 11.28 8.67 -24.03
N GLN A 68 11.73 9.73 -24.69
CA GLN A 68 12.42 9.62 -25.99
C GLN A 68 13.86 9.11 -25.86
N PHE A 69 14.49 9.29 -24.70
CA PHE A 69 15.90 8.94 -24.47
C PHE A 69 16.10 7.70 -23.60
N ARG A 70 15.17 7.42 -22.68
CA ARG A 70 15.29 6.29 -21.78
C ARG A 70 15.19 4.96 -22.53
N LYS A 71 16.02 4.01 -22.13
CA LYS A 71 16.01 2.63 -22.67
C LYS A 71 15.28 1.66 -21.73
N LEU A 72 15.33 1.94 -20.44
CA LEU A 72 14.69 1.11 -19.42
C LEU A 72 13.25 1.53 -19.16
N LYS A 73 12.44 0.54 -18.87
CA LYS A 73 11.05 0.72 -18.44
C LYS A 73 10.94 0.70 -16.92
N ILE A 74 9.95 1.40 -16.40
CA ILE A 74 9.70 1.48 -14.96
C ILE A 74 8.58 0.51 -14.59
N ARG A 75 8.88 -0.41 -13.66
CA ARG A 75 7.91 -1.32 -13.08
C ARG A 75 7.67 -0.97 -11.62
N THR A 76 6.43 -1.07 -11.20
CA THR A 76 6.01 -0.82 -9.81
C THR A 76 6.04 -2.09 -8.98
N ASN A 77 6.01 -1.93 -7.66
CA ASN A 77 5.55 -2.98 -6.75
C ASN A 77 4.07 -2.70 -6.45
N SER A 78 3.23 -3.69 -6.64
CA SER A 78 1.80 -3.59 -6.40
C SER A 78 1.19 -4.96 -6.16
N GLU A 79 0.33 -5.08 -5.16
CA GLU A 79 -0.25 -6.32 -4.69
C GLU A 79 -1.79 -6.31 -4.73
N THR A 80 -2.41 -5.14 -4.82
CA THR A 80 -3.87 -5.01 -4.88
C THR A 80 -4.34 -4.41 -6.20
N PRO A 81 -5.58 -4.69 -6.65
CA PRO A 81 -6.14 -4.06 -7.83
C PRO A 81 -6.15 -2.53 -7.74
N LEU A 82 -6.44 -1.97 -6.56
CA LEU A 82 -6.47 -0.52 -6.35
C LEU A 82 -5.07 0.11 -6.54
N ASP A 83 -4.05 -0.46 -5.90
CA ASP A 83 -2.68 0.05 -6.02
C ASP A 83 -2.16 -0.11 -7.44
N THR A 84 -2.53 -1.22 -8.10
CA THR A 84 -2.19 -1.48 -9.50
C THR A 84 -2.79 -0.43 -10.42
N LYS A 85 -4.06 -0.06 -10.19
CA LYS A 85 -4.71 1.00 -10.97
C LYS A 85 -4.03 2.34 -10.76
N ILE A 86 -3.75 2.72 -9.52
CA ILE A 86 -3.04 3.96 -9.19
C ILE A 86 -1.66 3.98 -9.86
N ALA A 87 -0.90 2.89 -9.76
CA ALA A 87 0.42 2.80 -10.38
C ALA A 87 0.35 2.92 -11.91
N ARG A 88 -0.67 2.29 -12.54
CA ARG A 88 -0.90 2.39 -13.97
C ARG A 88 -1.23 3.82 -14.39
N ASP A 89 -2.10 4.50 -13.64
CA ASP A 89 -2.49 5.89 -13.89
C ASP A 89 -1.28 6.85 -13.74
N PHE A 90 -0.29 6.50 -12.90
CA PHE A 90 1.00 7.21 -12.78
C PHE A 90 2.05 6.80 -13.82
N GLY A 91 1.71 5.94 -14.79
CA GLY A 91 2.60 5.61 -15.90
C GLY A 91 3.47 4.37 -15.67
N ALA A 92 3.17 3.50 -14.71
CA ALA A 92 3.89 2.25 -14.54
C ALA A 92 3.72 1.35 -15.79
N GLU A 93 4.84 0.79 -16.25
CA GLU A 93 4.92 -0.04 -17.46
C GLU A 93 5.00 -1.54 -17.14
N GLY A 94 4.55 -1.91 -15.97
CA GLY A 94 4.46 -3.28 -15.49
C GLY A 94 4.55 -3.38 -13.97
N ILE A 95 4.39 -4.59 -13.46
CA ILE A 95 4.66 -4.92 -12.06
C ILE A 95 5.99 -5.66 -11.98
N GLY A 96 6.94 -5.09 -11.24
CA GLY A 96 8.26 -5.67 -11.00
C GLY A 96 8.25 -6.69 -9.88
N LEU A 97 7.34 -6.53 -8.92
CA LEU A 97 7.09 -7.51 -7.86
C LEU A 97 5.67 -7.37 -7.34
N CYS A 98 4.90 -8.46 -7.46
CA CYS A 98 3.64 -8.67 -6.76
C CYS A 98 3.89 -9.70 -5.65
N ARG A 99 3.84 -9.26 -4.40
CA ARG A 99 4.02 -10.09 -3.20
C ARG A 99 2.68 -10.67 -2.82
N THR A 100 2.47 -11.94 -3.11
CA THR A 100 1.16 -12.59 -2.92
C THR A 100 0.73 -12.66 -1.45
N GLU A 101 1.67 -12.66 -0.51
CA GLU A 101 1.38 -12.62 0.92
C GLU A 101 0.63 -11.33 1.35
N HIS A 102 0.90 -10.21 0.69
CA HIS A 102 0.21 -8.95 1.00
C HIS A 102 -1.26 -8.94 0.60
N MET A 103 -1.69 -9.82 -0.30
CA MET A 103 -3.11 -9.98 -0.64
C MET A 103 -3.94 -10.53 0.53
N PHE A 104 -3.28 -11.05 1.58
CA PHE A 104 -3.91 -11.78 2.67
C PHE A 104 -3.93 -11.04 4.01
N PHE A 105 -3.45 -9.79 4.07
CA PHE A 105 -3.52 -8.98 5.30
C PHE A 105 -4.91 -8.39 5.58
N ASP A 106 -5.87 -8.61 4.71
CA ASP A 106 -7.26 -8.26 4.92
C ASP A 106 -7.86 -9.09 6.08
N GLU A 107 -8.69 -8.46 6.92
CA GLU A 107 -9.27 -9.08 8.13
C GLU A 107 -10.07 -10.35 7.82
N GLU A 108 -10.76 -10.39 6.69
CA GLU A 108 -11.52 -11.57 6.27
C GLU A 108 -10.63 -12.75 5.83
N ARG A 109 -9.41 -12.45 5.37
CA ARG A 109 -8.50 -13.43 4.77
C ARG A 109 -7.45 -13.94 5.75
N ILE A 110 -7.00 -13.08 6.67
CA ILE A 110 -5.88 -13.38 7.57
C ILE A 110 -6.14 -14.60 8.44
N LEU A 111 -7.39 -14.84 8.85
CA LEU A 111 -7.77 -16.00 9.65
C LEU A 111 -7.53 -17.30 8.86
N SER A 112 -7.93 -17.36 7.60
CA SER A 112 -7.71 -18.53 6.75
C SER A 112 -6.24 -18.79 6.47
N VAL A 113 -5.41 -17.73 6.39
CA VAL A 113 -3.95 -17.89 6.28
C VAL A 113 -3.35 -18.47 7.56
N ARG A 114 -3.80 -18.01 8.72
CA ARG A 114 -3.38 -18.56 10.02
C ARG A 114 -3.78 -20.03 10.14
N GLU A 115 -5.01 -20.38 9.74
CA GLU A 115 -5.46 -21.79 9.68
C GLU A 115 -4.54 -22.63 8.78
N MET A 116 -4.16 -22.10 7.61
CA MET A 116 -3.24 -22.76 6.69
C MET A 116 -1.86 -22.98 7.31
N ILE A 117 -1.29 -21.94 7.95
CA ILE A 117 0.05 -22.00 8.56
C ILE A 117 0.06 -22.99 9.74
N LEU A 118 -0.97 -22.96 10.58
CA LEU A 118 -1.07 -23.76 11.80
C LEU A 118 -1.62 -25.17 11.55
N SER A 119 -2.03 -25.49 10.33
CA SER A 119 -2.57 -26.82 9.99
C SER A 119 -1.56 -27.93 10.24
N ARG A 120 -2.01 -28.99 10.92
CA ARG A 120 -1.20 -30.17 11.25
C ARG A 120 -1.36 -31.29 10.23
N SER A 121 -2.43 -31.26 9.43
CA SER A 121 -2.72 -32.24 8.40
C SER A 121 -2.80 -31.59 7.02
N ARG A 122 -2.61 -32.39 5.97
CA ARG A 122 -2.81 -31.94 4.60
C ARG A 122 -4.26 -31.55 4.35
N GLU A 123 -5.20 -32.32 4.90
CA GLU A 123 -6.64 -32.08 4.73
C GLU A 123 -7.08 -30.73 5.31
N ASP A 124 -6.58 -30.37 6.50
CA ASP A 124 -6.92 -29.08 7.12
C ASP A 124 -6.29 -27.91 6.34
N ARG A 125 -5.07 -28.12 5.82
CA ARG A 125 -4.41 -27.15 4.96
C ARG A 125 -5.18 -26.94 3.66
N ASP A 126 -5.65 -28.00 3.03
CA ASP A 126 -6.42 -27.94 1.78
C ASP A 126 -7.77 -27.24 2.00
N LYS A 127 -8.41 -27.43 3.16
CA LYS A 127 -9.61 -26.68 3.55
C LYS A 127 -9.35 -25.18 3.69
N ALA A 128 -8.25 -24.79 4.33
CA ALA A 128 -7.88 -23.40 4.48
C ALA A 128 -7.53 -22.75 3.13
N LEU A 129 -6.78 -23.45 2.29
CA LEU A 129 -6.43 -23.02 0.94
C LEU A 129 -7.66 -22.83 0.05
N SER A 130 -8.66 -23.70 0.16
CA SER A 130 -9.90 -23.57 -0.62
C SER A 130 -10.71 -22.33 -0.25
N LYS A 131 -10.58 -21.79 0.96
CA LYS A 131 -11.16 -20.49 1.35
C LYS A 131 -10.39 -19.31 0.71
N LEU A 132 -9.07 -19.42 0.57
CA LEU A 132 -8.21 -18.34 0.04
C LEU A 132 -8.24 -18.26 -1.49
N LEU A 133 -8.37 -19.39 -2.16
CA LEU A 133 -8.29 -19.49 -3.61
C LEU A 133 -9.24 -18.54 -4.38
N PRO A 134 -10.54 -18.41 -4.02
CA PRO A 134 -11.44 -17.49 -4.72
C PRO A 134 -11.00 -16.03 -4.64
N HIS A 135 -10.51 -15.60 -3.48
CA HIS A 135 -10.03 -14.23 -3.24
C HIS A 135 -8.80 -13.94 -4.09
N GLN A 136 -7.79 -14.80 -4.02
CA GLN A 136 -6.56 -14.62 -4.78
C GLN A 136 -6.80 -14.67 -6.29
N LYS A 137 -7.66 -15.59 -6.75
CA LYS A 137 -8.06 -15.68 -8.16
C LYS A 137 -8.72 -14.39 -8.64
N LYS A 138 -9.62 -13.81 -7.83
CA LYS A 138 -10.26 -12.53 -8.14
C LYS A 138 -9.24 -11.41 -8.25
N ASP A 139 -8.35 -11.28 -7.27
CA ASP A 139 -7.33 -10.23 -7.25
C ASP A 139 -6.41 -10.32 -8.48
N PHE A 140 -5.94 -11.52 -8.85
CA PHE A 140 -5.13 -11.71 -10.05
C PHE A 140 -5.89 -11.37 -11.33
N ILE A 141 -7.16 -11.76 -11.47
CA ILE A 141 -7.96 -11.41 -12.64
C ILE A 141 -8.03 -9.89 -12.79
N GLU A 142 -8.27 -9.16 -11.72
CA GLU A 142 -8.37 -7.70 -11.74
C GLU A 142 -7.01 -7.05 -12.04
N ILE A 143 -5.93 -7.51 -11.39
CA ILE A 143 -4.57 -7.03 -11.64
C ILE A 143 -4.18 -7.24 -13.11
N PHE A 144 -4.41 -8.42 -13.66
CA PHE A 144 -4.07 -8.73 -15.05
C PHE A 144 -4.91 -7.93 -16.05
N LYS A 145 -6.20 -7.65 -15.74
CA LYS A 145 -7.02 -6.76 -16.55
C LYS A 145 -6.46 -5.32 -16.58
N ILE A 146 -6.07 -4.80 -15.41
CA ILE A 146 -5.49 -3.46 -15.30
C ILE A 146 -4.16 -3.40 -16.05
N MET A 147 -3.32 -4.42 -15.94
CA MET A 147 -2.00 -4.51 -16.57
C MET A 147 -2.02 -5.14 -17.96
N ASN A 148 -3.17 -5.22 -18.61
CA ASN A 148 -3.27 -5.84 -19.93
C ASN A 148 -2.21 -5.30 -20.91
N GLY A 149 -1.45 -6.22 -21.52
CA GLY A 149 -0.33 -5.92 -22.43
C GLY A 149 0.98 -5.54 -21.74
N LEU A 150 1.04 -5.52 -20.40
CA LEU A 150 2.25 -5.21 -19.63
C LEU A 150 2.69 -6.40 -18.77
N PRO A 151 4.00 -6.54 -18.50
CA PRO A 151 4.53 -7.63 -17.71
C PRO A 151 4.14 -7.51 -16.24
N VAL A 152 3.82 -8.65 -15.63
CA VAL A 152 3.56 -8.80 -14.20
C VAL A 152 4.44 -9.89 -13.64
N THR A 153 5.36 -9.56 -12.74
CA THR A 153 6.19 -10.53 -12.03
C THR A 153 5.54 -10.85 -10.69
N VAL A 154 5.16 -12.11 -10.50
CA VAL A 154 4.49 -12.58 -9.29
C VAL A 154 5.49 -13.37 -8.45
N ARG A 155 5.64 -13.02 -7.17
CA ARG A 155 6.32 -13.86 -6.20
C ARG A 155 5.36 -14.95 -5.72
N LEU A 156 5.82 -16.20 -5.72
CA LEU A 156 5.07 -17.26 -5.08
C LEU A 156 4.97 -16.98 -3.57
N LEU A 157 4.00 -17.64 -2.92
CA LEU A 157 3.68 -17.40 -1.52
C LEU A 157 4.91 -17.62 -0.61
N ASP A 158 5.31 -16.57 0.08
CA ASP A 158 6.40 -16.55 1.05
C ASP A 158 5.93 -15.78 2.30
N PRO A 159 5.08 -16.42 3.15
CA PRO A 159 4.47 -15.74 4.27
C PRO A 159 5.49 -15.50 5.39
N PRO A 160 5.78 -14.24 5.75
CA PRO A 160 6.58 -13.94 6.93
C PRO A 160 5.77 -14.29 8.18
N LEU A 161 6.12 -15.39 8.84
CA LEU A 161 5.34 -15.93 9.98
C LEU A 161 5.10 -14.90 11.08
N HIS A 162 6.08 -14.05 11.35
CA HIS A 162 6.00 -13.00 12.38
C HIS A 162 4.98 -11.89 12.08
N GLU A 163 4.53 -11.77 10.82
CA GLU A 163 3.49 -10.81 10.43
C GLU A 163 2.08 -11.42 10.49
N PHE A 164 1.96 -12.73 10.28
CA PHE A 164 0.68 -13.42 10.28
C PHE A 164 0.29 -13.96 11.66
N ILE A 165 1.26 -14.36 12.48
CA ILE A 165 0.99 -14.93 13.80
C ILE A 165 0.88 -13.79 14.82
N PRO A 166 -0.18 -13.76 15.66
CA PRO A 166 -0.31 -12.77 16.72
C PRO A 166 0.89 -12.80 17.66
N LYS A 167 1.35 -11.63 18.11
CA LYS A 167 2.47 -11.50 19.05
C LYS A 167 2.09 -11.73 20.50
N ASN A 168 0.79 -11.70 20.82
CA ASN A 168 0.25 -11.87 22.17
C ASN A 168 -0.69 -13.05 22.19
N GLU A 169 -0.59 -13.84 23.25
CA GLU A 169 -1.52 -14.90 23.60
C GLU A 169 -2.87 -14.33 24.04
#